data_323d7e3100a721e2c545992af0110197
#
_entry.id   323d7e3100a721e2c545992af0110197
#
_cell.length_a   1.000
_cell.length_b   1.000
_cell.length_c   1.000
_cell.angle_alpha   90.00
_cell.angle_beta   90.00
_cell.angle_gamma   90.00
#
_symmetry.space_group_name_H-M   'P 1'
#
loop_
_entity.id
_entity.type
_entity.pdbx_description
1 polymer ?
#
loop_
_entity_poly.entity_id
_entity_poly.type
_entity_poly.pdbx_seq_one_letter_code
_entity_poly.pdbx_strand_id
1 'polypeptide(L)'
;MLLWKLMLKEVRQMIIHKIIEGTTVNGPGLRLGIWVQGCKRNCLGCFNEEVCTANGGTQMTIEQIVKLLDKQNYDGITVSGGEPFDQESELALLLKEVKAKGKNTLVFTGYIYDEVYTTESIKYCDYLIDGPFIKDIPPICKYTGSGNQRFLRLENGLIAEDLTIKYRGADDSEIIISADGTILVTGFSKFNEEYVIYGR
;
A
#
# COMPACT_ATOMS: atom_id res chain seq x y z
N MET A 1 27.99 5.26 -31.47
CA MET A 1 27.80 5.91 -30.15
C MET A 1 26.35 5.96 -29.67
N LEU A 2 25.38 5.35 -30.38
CA LEU A 2 23.95 5.30 -30.01
C LEU A 2 23.52 3.99 -29.31
N LEU A 3 24.23 2.89 -29.53
CA LEU A 3 23.90 1.55 -28.98
C LEU A 3 24.23 1.37 -27.50
N TRP A 4 25.10 2.16 -26.93
CA TRP A 4 25.49 2.11 -25.51
C TRP A 4 24.39 2.67 -24.59
N LYS A 5 23.61 3.68 -25.05
CA LYS A 5 22.50 4.26 -24.26
C LYS A 5 21.28 3.36 -24.10
N LEU A 6 21.17 2.30 -24.91
CA LEU A 6 20.05 1.34 -24.86
C LEU A 6 20.27 0.17 -23.88
N MET A 7 21.48 0.03 -23.31
CA MET A 7 21.82 -1.13 -22.48
C MET A 7 21.79 -0.88 -20.95
N LEU A 8 21.59 0.35 -20.50
CA LEU A 8 21.39 0.62 -19.08
C LEU A 8 19.95 1.05 -18.85
N LYS A 9 19.00 0.12 -18.95
CA LYS A 9 17.71 0.27 -18.29
C LYS A 9 18.05 0.31 -16.79
N GLU A 10 18.06 1.50 -16.21
CA GLU A 10 18.24 1.65 -14.77
C GLU A 10 17.27 0.70 -14.06
N VAL A 11 17.81 -0.27 -13.34
CA VAL A 11 17.01 -1.24 -12.62
C VAL A 11 16.41 -0.50 -11.43
N ARG A 12 15.16 -0.05 -11.58
CA ARG A 12 14.43 0.64 -10.51
C ARG A 12 14.00 -0.37 -9.46
N GLN A 13 14.32 -0.09 -8.22
CA GLN A 13 14.05 -0.97 -7.07
C GLN A 13 13.33 -0.20 -5.98
N MET A 14 12.29 -0.82 -5.43
CA MET A 14 11.62 -0.37 -4.21
C MET A 14 12.18 -1.10 -3.00
N ILE A 15 12.21 -0.43 -1.87
CA ILE A 15 12.53 -1.05 -0.58
C ILE A 15 11.20 -1.55 0.01
N ILE A 16 11.05 -2.86 0.05
CA ILE A 16 9.83 -3.55 0.48
C ILE A 16 10.05 -4.14 1.87
N HIS A 17 9.15 -3.84 2.79
CA HIS A 17 9.12 -4.44 4.12
C HIS A 17 8.57 -5.86 4.05
N LYS A 18 7.35 -6.00 3.49
CA LYS A 18 6.68 -7.30 3.31
C LYS A 18 5.71 -7.30 2.13
N ILE A 19 5.39 -8.50 1.65
CA ILE A 19 4.35 -8.73 0.65
C ILE A 19 3.35 -9.74 1.22
N ILE A 20 2.06 -9.49 1.02
CA ILE A 20 0.96 -10.41 1.35
C ILE A 20 0.32 -10.87 0.04
N GLU A 21 0.49 -12.14 -0.27
CA GLU A 21 -0.05 -12.75 -1.48
C GLU A 21 -1.51 -13.15 -1.26
N GLY A 22 -2.43 -12.23 -1.54
CA GLY A 22 -3.87 -12.43 -1.43
C GLY A 22 -4.47 -11.93 -0.12
N THR A 23 -4.99 -10.71 -0.14
CA THR A 23 -5.75 -10.10 0.96
C THR A 23 -7.03 -9.48 0.43
N THR A 24 -8.11 -9.53 1.21
CA THR A 24 -9.41 -8.93 0.90
C THR A 24 -9.78 -7.81 1.87
N VAL A 25 -8.99 -7.61 2.92
CA VAL A 25 -9.23 -6.59 3.96
C VAL A 25 -8.45 -5.30 3.76
N ASN A 26 -7.50 -5.29 2.84
CA ASN A 26 -6.66 -4.12 2.54
C ASN A 26 -7.10 -3.39 1.26
N GLY A 27 -8.41 -3.37 0.99
CA GLY A 27 -9.01 -2.74 -0.17
C GLY A 27 -10.02 -3.66 -0.87
N PRO A 28 -10.77 -3.16 -1.86
CA PRO A 28 -11.82 -3.94 -2.53
C PRO A 28 -11.24 -5.03 -3.43
N GLY A 29 -11.82 -6.24 -3.35
CA GLY A 29 -11.42 -7.42 -4.12
C GLY A 29 -10.19 -8.14 -3.56
N LEU A 30 -9.71 -9.16 -4.30
CA LEU A 30 -8.50 -9.91 -3.94
C LEU A 30 -7.25 -9.13 -4.41
N ARG A 31 -6.35 -8.84 -3.49
CA ARG A 31 -5.23 -7.93 -3.75
C ARG A 31 -3.87 -8.53 -3.40
N LEU A 32 -2.87 -8.17 -4.18
CA LEU A 32 -1.48 -8.31 -3.76
C LEU A 32 -1.13 -7.12 -2.86
N GLY A 33 -0.93 -7.37 -1.57
CA GLY A 33 -0.56 -6.33 -0.60
C GLY A 33 0.95 -6.12 -0.57
N ILE A 34 1.40 -4.88 -0.66
CA ILE A 34 2.81 -4.48 -0.68
C ILE A 34 3.03 -3.43 0.40
N TRP A 35 3.85 -3.74 1.41
CA TRP A 35 4.27 -2.80 2.45
C TRP A 35 5.67 -2.32 2.16
N VAL A 36 5.82 -1.01 1.89
CA VAL A 36 7.12 -0.40 1.66
C VAL A 36 7.83 -0.12 2.98
N GLN A 37 9.17 -0.08 2.95
CA GLN A 37 10.01 0.29 4.08
C GLN A 37 10.35 1.77 4.04
N GLY A 38 10.35 2.42 5.21
CA GLY A 38 10.70 3.83 5.39
C GLY A 38 9.48 4.75 5.38
N CYS A 39 9.45 5.71 6.32
CA CYS A 39 8.40 6.72 6.42
C CYS A 39 8.94 7.97 7.13
N LYS A 40 8.74 9.14 6.53
CA LYS A 40 9.14 10.43 7.11
C LYS A 40 8.01 11.11 7.89
N ARG A 41 6.80 10.53 7.91
CA ARG A 41 5.62 11.16 8.51
C ARG A 41 5.60 11.13 10.04
N ASN A 42 6.19 10.11 10.67
CA ASN A 42 6.30 9.97 12.14
C ASN A 42 4.96 10.15 12.88
N CYS A 43 3.87 9.55 12.39
CA CYS A 43 2.57 9.61 13.05
C CYS A 43 2.65 8.97 14.44
N LEU A 44 2.17 9.66 15.47
CA LEU A 44 2.18 9.15 16.85
C LEU A 44 1.26 7.92 16.97
N GLY A 45 1.82 6.80 17.47
CA GLY A 45 1.09 5.54 17.62
C GLY A 45 0.71 4.89 16.28
N CYS A 46 1.55 5.04 15.26
CA CYS A 46 1.37 4.42 13.95
C CYS A 46 1.19 2.90 14.07
N PHE A 47 0.26 2.30 13.31
CA PHE A 47 0.08 0.84 13.27
C PHE A 47 1.30 0.08 12.76
N ASN A 48 2.15 0.73 11.98
CA ASN A 48 3.31 0.13 11.33
C ASN A 48 4.61 0.80 11.80
N GLU A 49 4.82 0.98 13.10
CA GLU A 49 6.03 1.63 13.63
C GLU A 49 7.31 0.94 13.16
N GLU A 50 7.29 -0.39 13.01
CA GLU A 50 8.41 -1.21 12.55
C GLU A 50 8.92 -0.85 11.15
N VAL A 51 8.03 -0.35 10.27
CA VAL A 51 8.40 0.02 8.89
C VAL A 51 8.81 1.49 8.75
N CYS A 52 8.68 2.30 9.81
CA CYS A 52 9.01 3.73 9.75
C CYS A 52 10.52 3.99 9.64
N THR A 53 11.35 3.05 10.09
CA THR A 53 12.80 3.20 10.01
C THR A 53 13.29 3.10 8.56
N ALA A 54 14.33 3.88 8.22
CA ALA A 54 14.99 3.77 6.91
C ALA A 54 15.81 2.47 6.77
N ASN A 55 16.10 1.82 7.89
CA ASN A 55 16.88 0.57 7.91
C ASN A 55 15.95 -0.63 7.86
N GLY A 56 16.31 -1.61 7.06
CA GLY A 56 15.52 -2.85 6.88
C GLY A 56 14.87 -2.93 5.51
N GLY A 57 13.94 -3.89 5.38
CA GLY A 57 13.31 -4.19 4.11
C GLY A 57 14.24 -4.91 3.12
N THR A 58 13.70 -5.27 1.98
CA THR A 58 14.38 -5.93 0.89
C THR A 58 14.23 -5.10 -0.38
N GLN A 59 15.34 -4.88 -1.09
CA GLN A 59 15.28 -4.25 -2.40
C GLN A 59 14.70 -5.23 -3.43
N MET A 60 13.61 -4.81 -4.06
CA MET A 60 12.96 -5.58 -5.14
C MET A 60 12.82 -4.72 -6.38
N THR A 61 13.12 -5.30 -7.54
CA THR A 61 12.86 -4.62 -8.81
C THR A 61 11.35 -4.54 -9.08
N ILE A 62 10.93 -3.51 -9.81
CA ILE A 62 9.52 -3.38 -10.23
C ILE A 62 9.06 -4.63 -10.98
N GLU A 63 9.92 -5.20 -11.83
CA GLU A 63 9.63 -6.42 -12.57
C GLU A 63 9.37 -7.62 -11.64
N GLN A 64 10.19 -7.78 -10.58
CA GLN A 64 10.00 -8.84 -9.58
C GLN A 64 8.64 -8.71 -8.89
N ILE A 65 8.26 -7.49 -8.50
CA ILE A 65 6.97 -7.23 -7.84
C ILE A 65 5.80 -7.51 -8.79
N VAL A 66 5.87 -6.98 -10.02
CA VAL A 66 4.81 -7.14 -11.03
C VAL A 66 4.62 -8.60 -11.44
N LYS A 67 5.70 -9.41 -11.44
CA LYS A 67 5.62 -10.86 -11.70
C LYS A 67 4.80 -11.62 -10.66
N LEU A 68 4.71 -11.12 -9.43
CA LEU A 68 3.87 -11.75 -8.39
C LEU A 68 2.38 -11.71 -8.75
N LEU A 69 1.94 -10.75 -9.59
CA LEU A 69 0.57 -10.69 -10.09
C LEU A 69 0.19 -11.89 -10.97
N ASP A 70 1.17 -12.62 -11.49
CA ASP A 70 0.92 -13.78 -12.33
C ASP A 70 0.62 -15.06 -11.51
N LYS A 71 0.79 -15.02 -10.18
CA LYS A 71 0.60 -16.17 -9.29
C LYS A 71 -0.87 -16.56 -9.12
N GLN A 72 -1.77 -15.58 -9.14
CA GLN A 72 -3.21 -15.81 -9.04
C GLN A 72 -4.01 -14.65 -9.63
N ASN A 73 -5.31 -14.82 -9.75
CA ASN A 73 -6.17 -13.80 -10.37
C ASN A 73 -6.51 -12.67 -9.38
N TYR A 74 -5.54 -11.79 -9.12
CA TYR A 74 -5.77 -10.59 -8.33
C TYR A 74 -6.66 -9.58 -9.08
N ASP A 75 -7.50 -8.85 -8.33
CA ASP A 75 -8.21 -7.68 -8.85
C ASP A 75 -7.27 -6.47 -8.98
N GLY A 76 -6.25 -6.40 -8.12
CA GLY A 76 -5.28 -5.31 -8.14
C GLY A 76 -4.20 -5.45 -7.08
N ILE A 77 -3.47 -4.34 -6.87
CA ILE A 77 -2.50 -4.22 -5.79
C ILE A 77 -2.96 -3.20 -4.74
N THR A 78 -2.48 -3.38 -3.52
CA THR A 78 -2.48 -2.36 -2.47
C THR A 78 -1.05 -2.04 -2.08
N VAL A 79 -0.67 -0.77 -2.12
CA VAL A 79 0.63 -0.30 -1.65
C VAL A 79 0.43 0.49 -0.36
N SER A 80 1.06 0.04 0.71
CA SER A 80 0.97 0.58 2.07
C SER A 80 2.33 0.47 2.77
N GLY A 81 2.38 0.39 4.10
CA GLY A 81 3.58 0.14 4.90
C GLY A 81 4.11 1.39 5.55
N GLY A 82 5.31 1.82 5.19
CA GLY A 82 5.86 3.14 5.50
C GLY A 82 5.10 4.22 4.71
N GLU A 83 5.81 5.06 3.97
CA GLU A 83 5.17 6.07 3.10
C GLU A 83 5.50 5.76 1.64
N PRO A 84 4.52 5.29 0.83
CA PRO A 84 4.77 4.96 -0.57
C PRO A 84 5.27 6.15 -1.40
N PHE A 85 4.80 7.36 -1.13
CA PHE A 85 5.24 8.57 -1.84
C PHE A 85 6.65 9.02 -1.46
N ASP A 86 7.27 8.47 -0.40
CA ASP A 86 8.70 8.64 -0.14
C ASP A 86 9.58 7.87 -1.15
N GLN A 87 8.98 6.93 -1.93
CA GLN A 87 9.58 6.19 -3.04
C GLN A 87 8.83 6.49 -4.36
N GLU A 88 8.49 7.74 -4.60
CA GLU A 88 7.56 8.21 -5.62
C GLU A 88 7.90 7.73 -7.04
N SER A 89 9.17 7.84 -7.45
CA SER A 89 9.61 7.44 -8.80
C SER A 89 9.38 5.95 -9.08
N GLU A 90 9.64 5.10 -8.09
CA GLU A 90 9.45 3.66 -8.15
C GLU A 90 7.97 3.31 -8.03
N LEU A 91 7.22 4.02 -7.17
CA LEU A 91 5.77 3.89 -7.05
C LEU A 91 5.08 4.16 -8.39
N ALA A 92 5.42 5.26 -9.06
CA ALA A 92 4.85 5.60 -10.36
C ALA A 92 5.07 4.49 -11.40
N LEU A 93 6.28 3.93 -11.47
CA LEU A 93 6.60 2.82 -12.37
C LEU A 93 5.81 1.56 -12.01
N LEU A 94 5.73 1.20 -10.72
CA LEU A 94 4.97 0.04 -10.27
C LEU A 94 3.50 0.17 -10.65
N LEU A 95 2.85 1.28 -10.31
CA LEU A 95 1.44 1.50 -10.61
C LEU A 95 1.17 1.46 -12.12
N LYS A 96 2.04 2.08 -12.92
CA LYS A 96 1.96 2.07 -14.39
C LYS A 96 2.01 0.65 -14.96
N GLU A 97 2.95 -0.18 -14.51
CA GLU A 97 3.09 -1.58 -14.99
C GLU A 97 1.88 -2.44 -14.56
N VAL A 98 1.36 -2.22 -13.36
CA VAL A 98 0.14 -2.88 -12.86
C VAL A 98 -1.08 -2.51 -13.72
N LYS A 99 -1.23 -1.22 -14.04
CA LYS A 99 -2.30 -0.73 -14.95
C LYS A 99 -2.18 -1.33 -16.34
N ALA A 100 -0.95 -1.49 -16.86
CA ALA A 100 -0.71 -2.14 -18.16
C ALA A 100 -1.16 -3.61 -18.19
N LYS A 101 -1.21 -4.29 -17.03
CA LYS A 101 -1.79 -5.64 -16.87
C LYS A 101 -3.32 -5.63 -16.69
N GLY A 102 -3.99 -4.49 -16.78
CA GLY A 102 -5.44 -4.36 -16.58
C GLY A 102 -5.90 -4.53 -15.14
N LYS A 103 -4.98 -4.38 -14.16
CA LYS A 103 -5.27 -4.48 -12.73
C LYS A 103 -5.44 -3.11 -12.11
N ASN A 104 -6.27 -3.02 -11.06
CA ASN A 104 -6.44 -1.76 -10.35
C ASN A 104 -5.39 -1.55 -9.25
N THR A 105 -5.21 -0.30 -8.86
CA THR A 105 -4.21 0.13 -7.89
C THR A 105 -4.87 0.87 -6.74
N LEU A 106 -4.43 0.59 -5.52
CA LEU A 106 -4.80 1.30 -4.31
C LEU A 106 -3.54 1.69 -3.55
N VAL A 107 -3.44 2.94 -3.14
CA VAL A 107 -2.31 3.45 -2.35
C VAL A 107 -2.82 4.05 -1.04
N PHE A 108 -2.18 3.68 0.06
CA PHE A 108 -2.32 4.34 1.35
C PHE A 108 -1.22 5.37 1.50
N THR A 109 -1.57 6.57 1.97
CA THR A 109 -0.58 7.61 2.25
C THR A 109 -0.95 8.45 3.45
N GLY A 110 0.06 8.90 4.19
CA GLY A 110 -0.10 9.89 5.23
C GLY A 110 -0.18 11.32 4.71
N TYR A 111 0.06 11.55 3.43
CA TYR A 111 -0.18 12.85 2.77
C TYR A 111 -1.67 13.01 2.49
N ILE A 112 -2.15 14.27 2.42
CA ILE A 112 -3.46 14.57 1.83
C ILE A 112 -3.32 14.67 0.31
N TYR A 113 -4.40 14.43 -0.42
CA TYR A 113 -4.41 14.47 -1.89
C TYR A 113 -3.76 15.73 -2.46
N ASP A 114 -4.01 16.90 -1.85
CA ASP A 114 -3.47 18.19 -2.31
C ASP A 114 -1.93 18.29 -2.20
N GLU A 115 -1.29 17.43 -1.41
CA GLU A 115 0.17 17.35 -1.32
C GLU A 115 0.78 16.47 -2.41
N VAL A 116 0.00 15.54 -2.98
CA VAL A 116 0.51 14.52 -3.92
C VAL A 116 -0.11 14.58 -5.32
N TYR A 117 -1.14 15.40 -5.56
CA TYR A 117 -1.90 15.42 -6.82
C TYR A 117 -1.07 15.74 -8.07
N THR A 118 0.09 16.37 -7.92
CA THR A 118 1.00 16.71 -9.02
C THR A 118 2.07 15.63 -9.30
N THR A 119 2.14 14.58 -8.48
CA THR A 119 3.11 13.49 -8.67
C THR A 119 2.77 12.63 -9.88
N GLU A 120 3.77 11.90 -10.41
CA GLU A 120 3.52 11.03 -11.56
C GLU A 120 2.69 9.80 -11.16
N SER A 121 2.90 9.25 -9.97
CA SER A 121 2.21 8.06 -9.47
C SER A 121 0.70 8.24 -9.36
N ILE A 122 0.22 9.47 -9.03
CA ILE A 122 -1.20 9.71 -8.84
C ILE A 122 -2.02 9.48 -10.13
N LYS A 123 -1.40 9.63 -11.31
CA LYS A 123 -2.04 9.39 -12.61
C LYS A 123 -2.42 7.92 -12.83
N TYR A 124 -1.71 7.02 -12.15
CA TYR A 124 -1.89 5.56 -12.25
C TYR A 124 -2.56 4.98 -11.00
N CYS A 125 -2.99 5.82 -10.05
CA CYS A 125 -3.70 5.45 -8.85
C CYS A 125 -5.20 5.43 -9.12
N ASP A 126 -5.88 4.28 -8.91
CA ASP A 126 -7.34 4.18 -9.03
C ASP A 126 -8.04 4.51 -7.72
N TYR A 127 -7.42 4.12 -6.60
CA TYR A 127 -7.93 4.35 -5.26
C TYR A 127 -6.82 4.91 -4.37
N LEU A 128 -7.15 5.93 -3.61
CA LEU A 128 -6.25 6.55 -2.65
C LEU A 128 -6.91 6.59 -1.28
N ILE A 129 -6.20 6.10 -0.27
CA ILE A 129 -6.54 6.38 1.12
C ILE A 129 -5.54 7.42 1.60
N ASP A 130 -6.04 8.64 1.82
CA ASP A 130 -5.22 9.82 2.09
C ASP A 130 -5.42 10.35 3.50
N GLY A 131 -4.40 11.04 4.00
CA GLY A 131 -4.39 11.73 5.27
C GLY A 131 -3.55 11.03 6.35
N PRO A 132 -2.98 11.81 7.29
CA PRO A 132 -2.14 11.27 8.36
C PRO A 132 -2.96 10.38 9.29
N PHE A 133 -2.33 9.32 9.81
CA PHE A 133 -2.94 8.53 10.88
C PHE A 133 -3.02 9.35 12.17
N ILE A 134 -4.18 9.37 12.81
CA ILE A 134 -4.43 10.01 14.10
C ILE A 134 -5.08 8.98 15.03
N LYS A 135 -4.32 8.49 16.02
CA LYS A 135 -4.70 7.37 16.92
C LYS A 135 -6.04 7.58 17.62
N ASP A 136 -6.33 8.82 18.04
CA ASP A 136 -7.49 9.11 18.89
C ASP A 136 -8.78 9.38 18.09
N ILE A 137 -8.75 9.29 16.76
CA ILE A 137 -9.93 9.46 15.90
C ILE A 137 -10.35 8.10 15.33
N PRO A 138 -11.40 7.45 15.89
CA PRO A 138 -11.84 6.15 15.40
C PRO A 138 -12.17 6.15 13.91
N PRO A 139 -11.80 5.11 13.14
CA PRO A 139 -12.11 5.02 11.73
C PRO A 139 -13.62 4.99 11.47
N ILE A 140 -14.05 5.60 10.38
CA ILE A 140 -15.44 5.60 9.91
C ILE A 140 -15.62 4.80 8.62
N CYS A 141 -14.54 4.53 7.92
CA CYS A 141 -14.49 3.77 6.68
C CYS A 141 -13.72 2.46 6.90
N LYS A 142 -14.23 1.38 6.29
CA LYS A 142 -13.70 0.01 6.39
C LYS A 142 -12.20 -0.14 6.10
N TYR A 143 -11.63 0.73 5.27
CA TYR A 143 -10.23 0.64 4.85
C TYR A 143 -9.34 1.73 5.43
N THR A 144 -9.83 2.55 6.36
CA THR A 144 -9.04 3.64 6.97
C THR A 144 -8.58 3.27 8.37
N GLY A 145 -7.41 3.74 8.77
CA GLY A 145 -6.88 3.54 10.13
C GLY A 145 -7.39 4.58 11.13
N SER A 146 -7.86 5.74 10.66
CA SER A 146 -8.42 6.82 11.49
C SER A 146 -9.50 7.60 10.75
N GLY A 147 -10.40 8.26 11.50
CA GLY A 147 -11.61 8.86 10.98
C GLY A 147 -11.42 10.16 10.19
N ASN A 148 -10.21 10.72 10.18
CA ASN A 148 -9.84 11.86 9.34
C ASN A 148 -9.37 11.45 7.95
N GLN A 149 -9.09 10.16 7.71
CA GLN A 149 -8.65 9.65 6.42
C GLN A 149 -9.83 9.50 5.48
N ARG A 150 -9.57 9.73 4.17
CA ARG A 150 -10.58 9.59 3.11
C ARG A 150 -10.25 8.40 2.24
N PHE A 151 -11.29 7.76 1.72
CA PHE A 151 -11.17 6.75 0.67
C PHE A 151 -11.67 7.35 -0.65
N LEU A 152 -10.75 7.66 -1.55
CA LEU A 152 -10.99 8.37 -2.78
C LEU A 152 -10.86 7.44 -3.98
N ARG A 153 -11.79 7.55 -4.95
CA ARG A 153 -11.64 6.99 -6.29
C ARG A 153 -11.11 8.07 -7.22
N LEU A 154 -10.06 7.73 -7.95
CA LEU A 154 -9.42 8.64 -8.88
C LEU A 154 -9.62 8.19 -10.33
N GLU A 155 -9.70 9.15 -11.24
CA GLU A 155 -9.65 8.94 -12.69
C GLU A 155 -8.63 9.88 -13.30
N ASN A 156 -7.60 9.31 -13.92
CA ASN A 156 -6.47 10.07 -14.48
C ASN A 156 -5.83 11.06 -13.48
N GLY A 157 -5.74 10.65 -12.22
CA GLY A 157 -5.16 11.45 -11.14
C GLY A 157 -6.11 12.48 -10.52
N LEU A 158 -7.33 12.62 -11.01
CA LEU A 158 -8.33 13.57 -10.45
C LEU A 158 -9.34 12.81 -9.57
N ILE A 159 -9.79 13.45 -8.48
CA ILE A 159 -10.82 12.89 -7.61
C ILE A 159 -12.12 12.79 -8.41
N ALA A 160 -12.59 11.57 -8.63
CA ALA A 160 -13.86 11.26 -9.30
C ALA A 160 -14.99 11.02 -8.28
N GLU A 161 -14.67 10.44 -7.11
CA GLU A 161 -15.66 10.13 -6.07
C GLU A 161 -14.98 10.02 -4.70
N ASP A 162 -15.61 10.54 -3.65
CA ASP A 162 -15.27 10.25 -2.26
C ASP A 162 -16.10 9.04 -1.79
N LEU A 163 -15.43 7.93 -1.55
CA LEU A 163 -16.03 6.65 -1.17
C LEU A 163 -16.12 6.47 0.35
N THR A 164 -15.62 7.39 1.15
CA THR A 164 -15.47 7.26 2.61
C THR A 164 -16.77 6.83 3.29
N ILE A 165 -17.88 7.47 2.93
CA ILE A 165 -19.20 7.17 3.50
C ILE A 165 -19.81 5.90 2.90
N LYS A 166 -19.60 5.63 1.61
CA LYS A 166 -20.11 4.44 0.92
C LYS A 166 -19.54 3.14 1.52
N TYR A 167 -18.29 3.16 1.95
CA TYR A 167 -17.62 2.04 2.62
C TYR A 167 -17.59 2.19 4.14
N ARG A 168 -18.58 2.87 4.70
CA ARG A 168 -18.76 2.96 6.14
C ARG A 168 -19.04 1.56 6.71
N GLY A 169 -18.28 1.16 7.72
CA GLY A 169 -18.45 -0.18 8.32
C GLY A 169 -17.40 -0.51 9.35
N ALA A 170 -17.56 -1.72 9.90
CA ALA A 170 -16.60 -2.27 10.85
C ALA A 170 -15.30 -2.71 10.16
N ASP A 171 -14.24 -2.67 10.92
CA ASP A 171 -12.94 -3.14 10.53
C ASP A 171 -12.95 -4.66 10.34
N ASP A 172 -12.43 -5.12 9.22
CA ASP A 172 -12.18 -6.54 8.97
C ASP A 172 -10.68 -6.83 9.18
N SER A 173 -10.37 -8.05 9.61
CA SER A 173 -9.00 -8.55 9.70
C SER A 173 -8.90 -9.92 9.07
N GLU A 174 -7.74 -10.21 8.53
CA GLU A 174 -7.33 -11.54 8.11
C GLU A 174 -6.23 -12.06 9.01
N ILE A 175 -6.33 -13.34 9.38
CA ILE A 175 -5.28 -14.08 10.07
C ILE A 175 -4.73 -15.11 9.09
N ILE A 176 -3.46 -14.98 8.76
CA ILE A 176 -2.75 -15.88 7.85
C ILE A 176 -1.80 -16.73 8.70
N ILE A 177 -1.99 -18.04 8.67
CA ILE A 177 -1.13 -19.00 9.38
C ILE A 177 -0.29 -19.72 8.35
N SER A 178 1.03 -19.49 8.40
CA SER A 178 1.99 -20.15 7.52
C SER A 178 2.28 -21.58 7.97
N ALA A 179 2.82 -22.41 7.07
CA ALA A 179 3.13 -23.81 7.37
C ALA A 179 4.17 -23.99 8.47
N ASP A 180 5.02 -23.00 8.71
CA ASP A 180 5.99 -22.96 9.81
C ASP A 180 5.42 -22.49 11.15
N GLY A 181 4.10 -22.22 11.21
CA GLY A 181 3.41 -21.74 12.40
C GLY A 181 3.47 -20.21 12.59
N THR A 182 4.07 -19.47 11.69
CA THR A 182 4.06 -18.00 11.72
C THR A 182 2.62 -17.49 11.53
N ILE A 183 2.18 -16.59 12.40
CA ILE A 183 0.87 -15.95 12.33
C ILE A 183 1.06 -14.51 11.90
N LEU A 184 0.42 -14.14 10.80
CA LEU A 184 0.35 -12.76 10.31
C LEU A 184 -1.09 -12.27 10.43
N VAL A 185 -1.28 -11.11 11.06
CA VAL A 185 -2.57 -10.42 11.10
C VAL A 185 -2.48 -9.20 10.20
N THR A 186 -3.50 -8.97 9.37
CA THR A 186 -3.60 -7.78 8.53
C THR A 186 -5.03 -7.25 8.53
N GLY A 187 -5.21 -5.95 8.20
CA GLY A 187 -6.46 -5.22 8.32
C GLY A 187 -6.45 -4.26 9.52
N PHE A 188 -7.61 -3.66 9.83
CA PHE A 188 -7.73 -2.56 10.80
C PHE A 188 -8.54 -2.92 12.04
N SER A 189 -8.61 -4.20 12.43
CA SER A 189 -9.37 -4.58 13.64
C SER A 189 -8.62 -4.23 14.92
N LYS A 190 -9.39 -4.10 16.01
CA LYS A 190 -8.87 -3.90 17.37
C LYS A 190 -7.97 -5.03 17.89
N PHE A 191 -7.89 -6.16 17.14
CA PHE A 191 -7.00 -7.27 17.48
C PHE A 191 -5.50 -6.91 17.38
N ASN A 192 -5.14 -5.82 16.73
CA ASN A 192 -3.74 -5.39 16.59
C ASN A 192 -3.11 -4.88 17.89
N GLU A 193 -3.88 -4.60 18.95
CA GLU A 193 -3.34 -4.07 20.21
C GLU A 193 -2.96 -5.16 21.24
N GLU A 194 -3.44 -6.42 21.13
CA GLU A 194 -3.27 -7.42 22.21
C GLU A 194 -2.62 -8.76 21.79
N TYR A 195 -2.42 -9.04 20.51
CA TYR A 195 -1.92 -10.36 20.09
C TYR A 195 -0.67 -10.27 19.24
N VAL A 196 0.46 -9.94 19.86
CA VAL A 196 1.76 -10.40 19.39
C VAL A 196 1.89 -11.85 19.83
N ILE A 197 1.45 -12.78 18.99
CA ILE A 197 1.69 -14.19 19.28
C ILE A 197 3.13 -14.48 18.90
N TYR A 198 3.96 -14.62 19.93
CA TYR A 198 5.35 -15.05 19.81
C TYR A 198 5.38 -16.45 19.18
N GLY A 199 5.83 -16.54 17.94
CA GLY A 199 6.41 -17.77 17.40
C GLY A 199 7.78 -17.97 18.07
N ARG A 200 7.95 -19.06 18.80
CA ARG A 200 9.25 -19.56 19.26
C ARG A 200 10.01 -20.19 18.11
#